data_1a0a3dfe45495fe04cd5a7a3d9fa373a
#
_entry.id   1a0a3dfe45495fe04cd5a7a3d9fa373a
#
_cell.length_a   1.000
_cell.length_b   1.000
_cell.length_c   1.000
_cell.angle_alpha   90.00
_cell.angle_beta   90.00
_cell.angle_gamma   90.00
#
_symmetry.space_group_name_H-M   'P 1'
#
loop_
_entity.id
_entity.type
_entity.pdbx_description
1 polymer ?
#
loop_
_entity_poly.entity_id
_entity_poly.type
_entity_poly.pdbx_seq_one_letter_code
_entity_poly.pdbx_strand_id
1 'polypeptide(L)'
;IYLFQAGGPSQLELFDYKPELTKYDGKAAPAELLAGKRFAFMDTFSKEPPKMLGTRREFRQHGKAGLYFSDLVPHIASVADELTMFHGVATENFNHGPAKLFMN
;
A
#
# COMPACT_ATOMS: atom_id res chain seq x y z
N ILE A 1 -5.91 20.29 9.66
CA ILE A 1 -6.32 19.08 10.39
C ILE A 1 -5.40 17.96 9.97
N TYR A 2 -4.78 17.29 10.91
CA TYR A 2 -3.92 16.12 10.68
C TYR A 2 -4.66 14.85 11.10
N LEU A 3 -4.86 13.92 10.17
CA LEU A 3 -5.56 12.65 10.41
C LEU A 3 -4.56 11.49 10.21
N PHE A 4 -3.91 11.12 11.29
CA PHE A 4 -2.96 10.00 11.27
C PHE A 4 -3.66 8.66 11.43
N GLN A 5 -3.46 7.78 10.47
CA GLN A 5 -4.00 6.42 10.50
C GLN A 5 -2.98 5.49 11.18
N ALA A 6 -3.13 5.30 12.48
CA ALA A 6 -2.27 4.41 13.25
C ALA A 6 -2.43 2.95 12.78
N GLY A 7 -1.32 2.19 12.83
CA GLY A 7 -1.31 0.78 12.45
C GLY A 7 -1.05 0.52 10.95
N GLY A 8 -0.87 1.56 10.15
CA GLY A 8 -0.45 1.45 8.75
C GLY A 8 -1.42 0.66 7.88
N PRO A 9 -2.65 1.14 7.64
CA PRO A 9 -3.56 0.49 6.70
C PRO A 9 -2.92 0.39 5.33
N SER A 10 -3.16 -0.72 4.62
CA SER A 10 -2.53 -0.99 3.34
C SER A 10 -2.95 0.02 2.28
N GLN A 11 -2.02 0.80 1.75
CA GLN A 11 -2.29 1.70 0.62
C GLN A 11 -2.77 0.94 -0.62
N LEU A 12 -2.37 -0.33 -0.79
CA LEU A 12 -2.78 -1.19 -1.89
C LEU A 12 -4.25 -1.60 -1.82
N GLU A 13 -4.85 -1.48 -0.64
CA GLU A 13 -6.29 -1.73 -0.42
C GLU A 13 -7.12 -0.43 -0.45
N LEU A 14 -6.49 0.75 -0.46
CA LEU A 14 -7.17 2.03 -0.29
C LEU A 14 -7.00 2.98 -1.48
N PHE A 15 -5.75 3.28 -1.87
CA PHE A 15 -5.44 4.39 -2.77
C PHE A 15 -4.50 4.05 -3.92
N ASP A 16 -3.68 3.01 -3.78
CA ASP A 16 -2.63 2.67 -4.73
C ASP A 16 -3.02 1.44 -5.55
N TYR A 17 -3.80 1.67 -6.60
CA TYR A 17 -4.32 0.62 -7.48
C TYR A 17 -3.20 -0.05 -8.28
N LYS A 18 -2.98 -1.34 -8.04
CA LYS A 18 -1.98 -2.17 -8.71
C LYS A 18 -2.64 -3.39 -9.35
N PRO A 19 -3.30 -3.24 -10.52
CA PRO A 19 -4.03 -4.35 -11.15
C PRO A 19 -3.14 -5.56 -11.47
N GLU A 20 -1.86 -5.35 -11.73
CA GLU A 20 -0.92 -6.44 -12.00
C GLU A 20 -0.75 -7.39 -10.81
N LEU A 21 -0.88 -6.90 -9.56
CA LEU A 21 -0.79 -7.76 -8.38
C LEU A 21 -1.84 -8.87 -8.38
N THR A 22 -3.01 -8.64 -8.96
CA THR A 22 -4.07 -9.65 -9.07
C THR A 22 -3.62 -10.84 -9.92
N LYS A 23 -2.79 -10.61 -10.94
CA LYS A 23 -2.23 -11.68 -11.79
C LYS A 23 -1.19 -12.53 -11.06
N TYR A 24 -0.58 -11.99 -10.02
CA TYR A 24 0.44 -12.66 -9.21
C TYR A 24 -0.09 -13.16 -7.87
N ASP A 25 -1.38 -13.00 -7.59
CA ASP A 25 -1.98 -13.45 -6.34
C ASP A 25 -1.67 -14.92 -6.05
N GLY A 26 -1.17 -15.19 -4.85
CA GLY A 26 -0.76 -16.52 -4.40
C GLY A 26 0.55 -17.06 -4.99
N LYS A 27 1.17 -16.39 -5.97
CA LYS A 27 2.46 -16.79 -6.54
C LYS A 27 3.62 -16.29 -5.68
N ALA A 28 4.75 -17.00 -5.73
CA ALA A 28 5.97 -16.55 -5.07
C ALA A 28 6.41 -15.18 -5.61
N ALA A 29 6.87 -14.31 -4.72
CA ALA A 29 7.42 -13.02 -5.12
C ALA A 29 8.67 -13.23 -6.01
N PRO A 30 8.78 -12.52 -7.14
CA PRO A 30 9.98 -12.58 -7.99
C PRO A 30 11.24 -12.20 -7.21
N ALA A 31 12.34 -12.92 -7.47
CA ALA A 31 13.61 -12.68 -6.78
C ALA A 31 14.11 -11.25 -6.93
N GLU A 32 13.86 -10.63 -8.08
CA GLU A 32 14.25 -9.24 -8.38
C GLU A 32 13.55 -8.23 -7.46
N LEU A 33 12.31 -8.51 -7.02
CA LEU A 33 11.60 -7.65 -6.08
C LEU A 33 12.16 -7.74 -4.66
N LEU A 34 12.81 -8.85 -4.32
CA LEU A 34 13.36 -9.10 -3.00
C LEU A 34 14.84 -8.68 -2.91
N ALA A 35 15.54 -8.64 -4.04
CA ALA A 35 16.97 -8.37 -4.08
C ALA A 35 17.32 -7.00 -3.48
N GLY A 36 18.29 -7.00 -2.56
CA GLY A 36 18.80 -5.79 -1.91
C GLY A 36 17.84 -5.09 -0.94
N LYS A 37 16.65 -5.65 -0.70
CA LYS A 37 15.68 -5.09 0.22
C LYS A 37 15.73 -5.79 1.58
N ARG A 38 15.58 -5.00 2.65
CA ARG A 38 15.39 -5.51 4.00
C ARG A 38 13.91 -5.44 4.35
N PHE A 39 13.36 -6.59 4.69
CA PHE A 39 11.99 -6.69 5.18
C PHE A 39 11.99 -7.03 6.66
N ALA A 40 10.97 -6.58 7.38
CA ALA A 40 10.73 -7.05 8.73
C ALA A 40 10.56 -8.58 8.72
N PHE A 41 11.13 -9.23 9.71
CA PHE A 41 11.00 -10.70 9.86
C PHE A 41 11.54 -11.51 8.67
N MET A 42 12.62 -11.05 8.02
CA MET A 42 13.22 -11.76 6.88
C MET A 42 13.55 -13.22 7.16
N ASP A 43 13.93 -13.56 8.39
CA ASP A 43 14.20 -14.94 8.80
C ASP A 43 12.99 -15.86 8.62
N THR A 44 11.78 -15.32 8.69
CA THR A 44 10.54 -16.07 8.44
C THR A 44 10.45 -16.55 7.00
N PHE A 45 11.07 -15.83 6.05
CA PHE A 45 11.04 -16.14 4.63
C PHE A 45 12.30 -16.88 4.15
N SER A 46 13.18 -17.30 5.06
CA SER A 46 14.44 -17.96 4.73
C SER A 46 14.24 -19.32 4.03
N LYS A 47 13.14 -19.98 4.27
CA LYS A 47 12.82 -21.31 3.72
C LYS A 47 11.97 -21.24 2.45
N GLU A 48 11.03 -20.29 2.38
CA GLU A 48 10.15 -20.10 1.25
C GLU A 48 9.99 -18.60 0.95
N PRO A 49 10.03 -18.19 -0.34
CA PRO A 49 9.79 -16.80 -0.70
C PRO A 49 8.35 -16.40 -0.32
N PRO A 50 8.13 -15.13 0.09
CA PRO A 50 6.78 -14.66 0.39
C PRO A 50 5.90 -14.74 -0.86
N LYS A 51 4.63 -15.01 -0.67
CA LYS A 51 3.65 -14.99 -1.74
C LYS A 51 3.11 -13.58 -1.94
N MET A 52 2.87 -13.24 -3.20
CA MET A 52 2.20 -11.99 -3.56
C MET A 52 0.73 -12.06 -3.16
N LEU A 53 0.20 -10.92 -2.72
CA LEU A 53 -1.20 -10.77 -2.37
C LEU A 53 -1.84 -9.71 -3.26
N GLY A 54 -2.76 -10.14 -4.11
CA GLY A 54 -3.61 -9.27 -4.91
C GLY A 54 -4.76 -8.70 -4.09
N THR A 55 -5.18 -7.49 -4.41
CA THR A 55 -6.37 -6.93 -3.78
C THR A 55 -7.65 -7.57 -4.31
N ARG A 56 -8.65 -7.69 -3.43
CA ARG A 56 -10.03 -8.06 -3.77
C ARG A 56 -10.97 -6.86 -3.77
N ARG A 57 -10.40 -5.64 -3.58
CA ARG A 57 -11.19 -4.40 -3.57
C ARG A 57 -11.47 -3.94 -4.99
N GLU A 58 -12.63 -3.33 -5.16
CA GLU A 58 -12.95 -2.62 -6.40
C GLU A 58 -12.36 -1.22 -6.35
N PHE A 59 -11.63 -0.85 -7.40
CA PHE A 59 -11.08 0.48 -7.56
C PHE A 59 -11.78 1.22 -8.68
N ARG A 60 -12.07 2.50 -8.46
CA ARG A 60 -12.65 3.38 -9.46
C ARG A 60 -11.92 4.70 -9.49
N GLN A 61 -11.94 5.36 -10.65
CA GLN A 61 -11.42 6.71 -10.81
C GLN A 61 -12.43 7.73 -10.32
N HIS A 62 -11.94 8.74 -9.61
CA HIS A 62 -12.73 9.84 -9.06
C HIS A 62 -12.06 11.18 -9.35
N GLY A 63 -12.89 12.23 -9.41
CA GLY A 63 -12.43 13.58 -9.67
C GLY A 63 -11.90 13.79 -11.10
N LYS A 64 -11.59 15.05 -11.43
CA LYS A 64 -11.07 15.46 -12.75
C LYS A 64 -9.67 14.90 -13.02
N ALA A 65 -8.88 14.70 -11.97
CA ALA A 65 -7.55 14.11 -12.06
C ALA A 65 -7.57 12.58 -12.24
N GLY A 66 -8.72 11.91 -12.10
CA GLY A 66 -8.85 10.48 -12.25
C GLY A 66 -8.12 9.69 -11.16
N LEU A 67 -8.14 10.17 -9.92
CA LEU A 67 -7.51 9.49 -8.78
C LEU A 67 -8.22 8.17 -8.47
N TYR A 68 -7.45 7.12 -8.22
CA TYR A 68 -8.03 5.82 -7.84
C TYR A 68 -8.32 5.75 -6.36
N PHE A 69 -9.53 5.29 -6.04
CA PHE A 69 -9.96 4.96 -4.67
C PHE A 69 -10.66 3.61 -4.67
N SER A 70 -10.46 2.86 -3.59
CA SER A 70 -11.18 1.60 -3.40
C SER A 70 -12.58 1.84 -2.83
N ASP A 71 -13.38 0.80 -2.89
CA ASP A 71 -14.72 0.72 -2.31
C ASP A 71 -14.75 0.92 -0.77
N LEU A 72 -13.59 0.84 -0.11
CA LEU A 72 -13.46 1.05 1.33
C LEU A 72 -13.51 2.53 1.76
N VAL A 73 -13.22 3.46 0.84
CA VAL A 73 -13.06 4.88 1.17
C VAL A 73 -13.96 5.80 0.35
N PRO A 74 -15.28 5.52 0.25
CA PRO A 74 -16.20 6.25 -0.63
C PRO A 74 -16.34 7.73 -0.26
N HIS A 75 -16.25 8.05 1.03
CA HIS A 75 -16.35 9.44 1.49
C HIS A 75 -15.11 10.27 1.18
N ILE A 76 -13.92 9.66 1.20
CA ILE A 76 -12.69 10.31 0.74
C ILE A 76 -12.74 10.48 -0.78
N ALA A 77 -13.19 9.46 -1.50
CA ALA A 77 -13.36 9.51 -2.94
C ALA A 77 -14.33 10.63 -3.41
N SER A 78 -15.35 10.94 -2.61
CA SER A 78 -16.33 12.00 -2.96
C SER A 78 -15.73 13.41 -2.97
N VAL A 79 -14.59 13.63 -2.34
CA VAL A 79 -13.86 14.91 -2.32
C VAL A 79 -12.54 14.83 -3.09
N ALA A 80 -12.44 13.95 -4.07
CA ALA A 80 -11.21 13.68 -4.81
C ALA A 80 -10.59 14.92 -5.47
N ASP A 81 -11.40 15.87 -5.93
CA ASP A 81 -10.93 17.11 -6.56
C ASP A 81 -10.27 18.09 -5.56
N GLU A 82 -10.47 17.88 -4.27
CA GLU A 82 -9.87 18.69 -3.20
C GLU A 82 -8.59 18.04 -2.64
N LEU A 83 -8.18 16.88 -3.17
CA LEU A 83 -7.08 16.10 -2.64
C LEU A 83 -5.86 16.12 -3.57
N THR A 84 -4.68 16.18 -2.95
CA THR A 84 -3.43 15.88 -3.62
C THR A 84 -2.88 14.57 -3.05
N MET A 85 -2.62 13.60 -3.93
CA MET A 85 -2.13 12.27 -3.55
C MET A 85 -0.64 12.15 -3.82
N PHE A 86 0.13 11.81 -2.79
CA PHE A 86 1.55 11.50 -2.91
C PHE A 86 1.74 9.99 -2.79
N HIS A 87 1.94 9.32 -3.94
CA HIS A 87 2.29 7.90 -3.98
C HIS A 87 3.80 7.73 -3.84
N GLY A 88 4.23 6.61 -3.28
CA GLY A 88 5.65 6.26 -3.19
C GLY A 88 6.40 6.93 -2.04
N VAL A 89 5.72 7.56 -1.08
CA VAL A 89 6.36 7.97 0.19
C VAL A 89 6.80 6.72 0.93
N ALA A 90 8.08 6.65 1.29
CA ALA A 90 8.68 5.48 1.90
C ALA A 90 9.51 5.85 3.15
N THR A 91 9.70 4.88 4.03
CA THR A 91 10.56 4.98 5.19
C THR A 91 11.35 3.69 5.36
N GLU A 92 12.54 3.78 5.93
CA GLU A 92 13.33 2.59 6.31
C GLU A 92 12.87 1.98 7.65
N ASN A 93 12.01 2.67 8.38
CA ASN A 93 11.45 2.17 9.62
C ASN A 93 10.28 1.22 9.34
N PHE A 94 10.52 -0.06 9.49
CA PHE A 94 9.52 -1.11 9.26
C PHE A 94 8.53 -1.28 10.42
N ASN A 95 8.86 -0.78 11.62
CA ASN A 95 8.01 -0.93 12.80
C ASN A 95 7.12 0.30 12.98
N HIS A 96 5.82 0.09 13.16
CA HIS A 96 4.81 1.15 13.29
C HIS A 96 5.10 2.15 14.42
N GLY A 97 5.61 1.68 15.56
CA GLY A 97 5.93 2.51 16.71
C GLY A 97 6.96 3.60 16.38
N PRO A 98 8.20 3.24 16.00
CA PRO A 98 9.21 4.20 15.56
C PRO A 98 8.79 5.01 14.33
N ALA A 99 8.17 4.36 13.33
CA ALA A 99 7.81 5.03 12.08
C ALA A 99 6.87 6.22 12.28
N LYS A 100 5.90 6.12 13.19
CA LYS A 100 4.99 7.24 13.47
C LYS A 100 5.68 8.48 14.05
N LEU A 101 6.83 8.32 14.71
CA LEU A 101 7.60 9.45 15.26
C LEU A 101 8.21 10.32 14.16
N PHE A 102 8.37 9.80 12.96
CA PHE A 102 8.83 10.57 11.80
C PHE A 102 7.72 11.40 11.16
N MET A 103 6.46 11.08 11.49
CA MET A 103 5.29 11.74 10.90
C MET A 103 4.70 12.84 11.80
N ASN A 104 5.18 12.97 13.04
CA ASN A 104 4.68 13.94 14.03
C ASN A 104 5.73 14.98 14.42
#